data_8b20f20d444775e127462dcda2ac6d0d
#
_entry.id   8b20f20d444775e127462dcda2ac6d0d
#
_cell.length_a   1.000
_cell.length_b   1.000
_cell.length_c   1.000
_cell.angle_alpha   90.00
_cell.angle_beta   90.00
_cell.angle_gamma   90.00
#
_symmetry.space_group_name_H-M   'P 1'
#
loop_
_entity.id
_entity.type
_entity.pdbx_description
1 polymer ?
#
loop_
_entity_poly.entity_id
_entity_poly.type
_entity_poly.pdbx_seq_one_letter_code
_entity_poly.pdbx_strand_id
1 'polypeptide(L)'
;PSALASTPARYIIGDERDRWASSAGTEGDPWALAEARQTTFYNAKSIEVSTPTIKGASNIENGFFAGTQERWCHKCPDCGEYHNIVFDNIHFEHEVKKVRNKKTYKVKSITWVCPSCGCIQTEATMKKQPAKWIAENPDAYLKGHRSFWLNAFSSPWTPWEKIVTKFLEAQGDPEKLKVVFNTLLGELWEDRGDLEDEDAMLSRREQYDA
;
A
#
# COMPACT_ATOMS: atom_id res chain seq x y z
N PRO A 1 11.99 -5.63 25.89
CA PRO A 1 10.74 -5.64 26.64
C PRO A 1 10.75 -4.66 27.81
N SER A 2 11.80 -4.68 28.67
CA SER A 2 11.89 -3.84 29.87
C SER A 2 11.87 -2.33 29.59
N ALA A 3 12.40 -1.86 28.46
CA ALA A 3 12.42 -0.45 28.08
C ALA A 3 11.02 0.11 27.76
N LEU A 4 10.13 -0.71 27.18
CA LEU A 4 8.74 -0.35 26.92
C LEU A 4 7.90 -0.32 28.22
N ALA A 5 8.35 -1.01 29.27
CA ALA A 5 7.55 -1.23 30.46
C ALA A 5 7.65 -0.13 31.54
N SER A 6 8.62 0.79 31.47
CA SER A 6 8.96 1.63 32.63
C SER A 6 8.82 3.15 32.45
N THR A 7 8.69 3.65 31.21
CA THR A 7 8.72 5.11 30.98
C THR A 7 7.38 5.61 30.44
N PRO A 8 6.68 6.53 31.13
CA PRO A 8 5.51 7.20 30.57
C PRO A 8 5.87 7.98 29.31
N ALA A 9 5.06 7.86 28.26
CA ALA A 9 5.28 8.51 26.98
C ALA A 9 4.01 9.21 26.48
N ARG A 10 4.12 10.48 26.13
CA ARG A 10 3.00 11.27 25.60
C ARG A 10 2.79 10.99 24.10
N TYR A 11 3.90 10.83 23.37
CA TYR A 11 3.90 10.57 21.93
C TYR A 11 4.60 9.25 21.68
N ILE A 12 3.96 8.39 20.89
CA ILE A 12 4.50 7.11 20.48
C ILE A 12 4.51 7.09 18.95
N ILE A 13 5.65 6.71 18.38
CA ILE A 13 5.81 6.53 16.95
C ILE A 13 6.34 5.12 16.73
N GLY A 14 5.54 4.27 16.10
CA GLY A 14 5.92 2.93 15.68
C GLY A 14 6.25 2.93 14.20
N ASP A 15 7.53 2.74 13.87
CA ASP A 15 7.98 2.60 12.50
C ASP A 15 8.07 1.12 12.12
N GLU A 16 7.78 0.80 10.86
CA GLU A 16 7.76 -0.57 10.31
C GLU A 16 6.89 -1.54 11.12
N ARG A 17 5.69 -1.10 11.51
CA ARG A 17 4.77 -1.81 12.41
C ARG A 17 4.49 -3.26 11.99
N ASP A 18 4.38 -3.52 10.69
CA ASP A 18 4.13 -4.86 10.14
C ASP A 18 5.30 -5.84 10.32
N ARG A 19 6.49 -5.33 10.67
CA ARG A 19 7.69 -6.16 10.92
C ARG A 19 7.94 -6.43 12.38
N TRP A 20 7.07 -5.90 13.25
CA TRP A 20 7.18 -6.16 14.69
C TRP A 20 6.75 -7.59 15.00
N ALA A 21 7.37 -8.17 16.02
CA ALA A 21 6.91 -9.45 16.54
C ALA A 21 5.47 -9.33 17.07
N SER A 22 4.68 -10.39 16.92
CA SER A 22 3.29 -10.44 17.40
C SER A 22 3.19 -10.34 18.93
N SER A 23 4.28 -10.65 19.64
CA SER A 23 4.34 -10.57 21.10
C SER A 23 5.72 -10.12 21.55
N ALA A 24 5.77 -9.27 22.58
CA ALA A 24 6.97 -8.89 23.32
C ALA A 24 7.29 -9.96 24.39
N GLY A 25 7.74 -11.13 23.94
CA GLY A 25 7.93 -12.30 24.80
C GLY A 25 6.58 -12.86 25.28
N THR A 26 6.37 -12.87 26.60
CA THR A 26 5.10 -13.34 27.22
C THR A 26 4.13 -12.19 27.54
N GLU A 27 4.46 -10.93 27.22
CA GLU A 27 3.71 -9.75 27.66
C GLU A 27 2.62 -9.31 26.68
N GLY A 28 2.54 -9.89 25.48
CA GLY A 28 1.55 -9.57 24.46
C GLY A 28 2.02 -8.56 23.41
N ASP A 29 1.08 -7.94 22.70
CA ASP A 29 1.39 -7.02 21.60
C ASP A 29 2.25 -5.83 22.05
N PRO A 30 3.43 -5.63 21.45
CA PRO A 30 4.33 -4.51 21.77
C PRO A 30 3.68 -3.13 21.63
N TRP A 31 2.75 -2.97 20.67
CA TRP A 31 2.06 -1.71 20.45
C TRP A 31 1.10 -1.39 21.60
N ALA A 32 0.28 -2.37 22.00
CA ALA A 32 -0.62 -2.21 23.15
C ALA A 32 0.15 -1.91 24.45
N LEU A 33 1.32 -2.54 24.64
CA LEU A 33 2.19 -2.23 25.76
C LEU A 33 2.74 -0.80 25.72
N ALA A 34 3.08 -0.29 24.53
CA ALA A 34 3.51 1.09 24.36
C ALA A 34 2.36 2.07 24.66
N GLU A 35 1.17 1.82 24.11
CA GLU A 35 -0.02 2.67 24.34
C GLU A 35 -0.43 2.74 25.82
N ALA A 36 -0.25 1.65 26.58
CA ALA A 36 -0.48 1.67 28.02
C ALA A 36 0.37 2.69 28.78
N ARG A 37 1.48 3.18 28.20
CA ARG A 37 2.34 4.24 28.78
C ARG A 37 1.79 5.65 28.59
N GLN A 38 0.74 5.79 27.80
CA GLN A 38 0.12 7.08 27.52
C GLN A 38 -1.01 7.43 28.49
N THR A 39 -1.42 6.53 29.36
CA THR A 39 -2.60 6.68 30.24
C THR A 39 -2.59 7.92 31.14
N THR A 40 -1.41 8.46 31.45
CA THR A 40 -1.26 9.67 32.25
C THR A 40 -1.38 10.97 31.45
N PHE A 41 -1.46 10.89 30.12
CA PHE A 41 -1.47 12.06 29.24
C PHE A 41 -2.82 12.21 28.55
N TYR A 42 -3.59 13.23 28.88
CA TYR A 42 -4.90 13.52 28.28
C TYR A 42 -4.81 13.87 26.78
N ASN A 43 -3.64 14.28 26.31
CA ASN A 43 -3.38 14.69 24.93
C ASN A 43 -2.31 13.79 24.27
N ALA A 44 -2.33 12.52 24.60
CA ALA A 44 -1.48 11.51 24.00
C ALA A 44 -1.74 11.38 22.49
N LYS A 45 -0.71 10.98 21.75
CA LYS A 45 -0.82 10.63 20.32
C LYS A 45 0.01 9.42 20.00
N SER A 46 -0.59 8.49 19.26
CA SER A 46 0.06 7.30 18.71
C SER A 46 0.10 7.42 17.19
N ILE A 47 1.24 7.12 16.60
CA ILE A 47 1.45 7.13 15.13
C ILE A 47 2.08 5.81 14.76
N GLU A 48 1.40 5.05 13.90
CA GLU A 48 1.94 3.84 13.29
C GLU A 48 2.29 4.14 11.84
N VAL A 49 3.48 3.71 11.41
CA VAL A 49 3.94 3.81 10.03
C VAL A 49 4.47 2.45 9.59
N SER A 50 4.07 1.99 8.43
CA SER A 50 4.60 0.78 7.83
C SER A 50 4.28 0.73 6.34
N THR A 51 5.09 -0.01 5.58
CA THR A 51 4.64 -0.60 4.34
C THR A 51 3.79 -1.83 4.67
N PRO A 52 2.65 -2.05 3.98
CA PRO A 52 1.82 -3.21 4.22
C PRO A 52 2.55 -4.49 3.81
N THR A 53 2.09 -5.63 4.32
CA THR A 53 2.67 -6.94 4.01
C THR A 53 1.65 -7.83 3.29
N ILE A 54 1.15 -8.85 3.95
CA ILE A 54 0.20 -9.82 3.38
C ILE A 54 -1.21 -9.44 3.84
N LYS A 55 -2.15 -9.46 2.92
CA LYS A 55 -3.56 -9.18 3.18
C LYS A 55 -4.11 -10.07 4.30
N GLY A 56 -4.80 -9.46 5.24
CA GLY A 56 -5.40 -10.12 6.39
C GLY A 56 -4.43 -10.45 7.54
N ALA A 57 -3.10 -10.28 7.34
CA ALA A 57 -2.09 -10.47 8.37
C ALA A 57 -1.33 -9.16 8.72
N SER A 58 -1.60 -8.09 8.00
CA SER A 58 -0.94 -6.80 8.16
C SER A 58 -1.56 -5.98 9.29
N ASN A 59 -0.74 -5.54 10.25
CA ASN A 59 -1.19 -4.66 11.34
C ASN A 59 -1.57 -3.28 10.82
N ILE A 60 -0.78 -2.74 9.87
CA ILE A 60 -1.05 -1.42 9.30
C ILE A 60 -2.32 -1.42 8.45
N GLU A 61 -2.68 -2.54 7.82
CA GLU A 61 -3.96 -2.73 7.14
C GLU A 61 -5.13 -2.56 8.12
N ASN A 62 -5.07 -3.25 9.25
CA ASN A 62 -6.11 -3.18 10.28
C ASN A 62 -6.25 -1.74 10.81
N GLY A 63 -5.13 -1.07 11.10
CA GLY A 63 -5.12 0.33 11.50
C GLY A 63 -5.68 1.27 10.44
N PHE A 64 -5.37 1.03 9.16
CA PHE A 64 -5.90 1.82 8.06
C PHE A 64 -7.43 1.71 7.95
N PHE A 65 -7.96 0.49 7.95
CA PHE A 65 -9.41 0.26 7.82
C PHE A 65 -10.21 0.69 9.05
N ALA A 66 -9.61 0.66 10.25
CA ALA A 66 -10.25 1.18 11.46
C ALA A 66 -10.33 2.72 11.49
N GLY A 67 -9.48 3.41 10.74
CA GLY A 67 -9.35 4.85 10.69
C GLY A 67 -10.17 5.51 9.58
N THR A 68 -9.79 6.76 9.25
CA THR A 68 -10.46 7.60 8.23
C THR A 68 -10.25 7.15 6.80
N GLN A 69 -9.30 6.26 6.52
CA GLN A 69 -8.98 5.74 5.19
C GLN A 69 -8.69 6.87 4.19
N GLU A 70 -7.88 7.84 4.60
CA GLU A 70 -7.57 8.99 3.77
C GLU A 70 -6.60 8.64 2.65
N ARG A 71 -6.95 9.03 1.42
CA ARG A 71 -6.10 8.87 0.25
C ARG A 71 -5.63 10.22 -0.26
N TRP A 72 -4.38 10.30 -0.70
CA TRP A 72 -3.83 11.50 -1.31
C TRP A 72 -4.32 11.62 -2.74
N CYS A 73 -5.22 12.58 -3.00
CA CYS A 73 -5.89 12.75 -4.28
C CYS A 73 -5.44 14.04 -4.96
N HIS A 74 -5.05 13.93 -6.23
CA HIS A 74 -4.69 15.04 -7.10
C HIS A 74 -5.90 15.49 -7.90
N LYS A 75 -6.00 16.80 -8.12
CA LYS A 75 -7.06 17.38 -8.94
C LYS A 75 -6.82 17.06 -10.42
N CYS A 76 -7.82 16.53 -11.11
CA CYS A 76 -7.78 16.42 -12.56
C CYS A 76 -7.81 17.81 -13.19
N PRO A 77 -6.88 18.16 -14.10
CA PRO A 77 -6.86 19.49 -14.72
C PRO A 77 -8.06 19.75 -15.63
N ASP A 78 -8.69 18.71 -16.18
CA ASP A 78 -9.78 18.87 -17.14
C ASP A 78 -11.16 18.89 -16.46
N CYS A 79 -11.50 17.86 -15.68
CA CYS A 79 -12.83 17.81 -15.03
C CYS A 79 -12.86 18.42 -13.63
N GLY A 80 -11.72 18.66 -13.00
CA GLY A 80 -11.65 19.24 -11.66
C GLY A 80 -11.87 18.25 -10.50
N GLU A 81 -12.24 17.00 -10.78
CA GLU A 81 -12.42 15.96 -9.78
C GLU A 81 -11.07 15.51 -9.19
N TYR A 82 -11.12 15.02 -7.95
CA TYR A 82 -9.95 14.59 -7.22
C TYR A 82 -9.84 13.07 -7.20
N HIS A 83 -8.67 12.55 -7.62
CA HIS A 83 -8.38 11.12 -7.67
C HIS A 83 -7.01 10.81 -7.10
N ASN A 84 -6.90 9.69 -6.40
CA ASN A 84 -5.61 9.10 -6.09
C ASN A 84 -4.97 8.54 -7.38
N ILE A 85 -3.66 8.66 -7.49
CA ILE A 85 -2.92 8.07 -8.61
C ILE A 85 -2.60 6.63 -8.22
N VAL A 86 -3.30 5.67 -8.84
CA VAL A 86 -3.10 4.22 -8.65
C VAL A 86 -2.56 3.60 -9.93
N PHE A 87 -1.97 2.41 -9.80
CA PHE A 87 -1.34 1.72 -10.92
C PHE A 87 -2.32 1.45 -12.07
N ASP A 88 -3.57 1.12 -11.75
CA ASP A 88 -4.62 0.80 -12.74
C ASP A 88 -4.94 1.98 -13.69
N ASN A 89 -4.68 3.20 -13.25
CA ASN A 89 -4.89 4.40 -14.06
C ASN A 89 -3.61 4.85 -14.80
N ILE A 90 -2.50 4.11 -14.66
CA ILE A 90 -1.24 4.38 -15.35
C ILE A 90 -1.17 3.55 -16.61
N HIS A 91 -1.14 4.23 -17.75
CA HIS A 91 -0.95 3.63 -19.06
C HIS A 91 0.48 3.86 -19.52
N PHE A 92 1.12 2.83 -20.04
CA PHE A 92 2.51 2.93 -20.48
C PHE A 92 2.79 2.01 -21.66
N GLU A 93 3.73 2.44 -22.50
CA GLU A 93 4.31 1.65 -23.58
C GLU A 93 5.77 1.35 -23.26
N HIS A 94 6.22 0.14 -23.59
CA HIS A 94 7.60 -0.24 -23.34
C HIS A 94 8.16 -1.14 -24.45
N GLU A 95 9.48 -1.13 -24.59
CA GLU A 95 10.25 -2.06 -25.41
C GLU A 95 11.01 -3.03 -24.52
N VAL A 96 11.10 -4.29 -24.98
CA VAL A 96 11.91 -5.31 -24.34
C VAL A 96 13.17 -5.55 -25.17
N LYS A 97 14.33 -5.34 -24.58
CA LYS A 97 15.60 -5.74 -25.16
C LYS A 97 16.16 -6.94 -24.41
N LYS A 98 16.60 -7.95 -25.15
CA LYS A 98 17.32 -9.10 -24.59
C LYS A 98 18.83 -8.91 -24.81
N VAL A 99 19.60 -8.83 -23.72
CA VAL A 99 21.06 -8.75 -23.77
C VAL A 99 21.60 -9.88 -22.90
N ARG A 100 22.34 -10.82 -23.48
CA ARG A 100 22.95 -11.97 -22.77
C ARG A 100 21.95 -12.68 -21.82
N ASN A 101 20.81 -13.11 -22.34
CA ASN A 101 19.73 -13.78 -21.60
C ASN A 101 19.02 -12.94 -20.50
N LYS A 102 19.35 -11.66 -20.34
CA LYS A 102 18.65 -10.76 -19.43
C LYS A 102 17.69 -9.88 -20.21
N LYS A 103 16.44 -9.82 -19.77
CA LYS A 103 15.46 -8.86 -20.29
C LYS A 103 15.72 -7.50 -19.64
N THR A 104 15.79 -6.46 -20.46
CA THR A 104 15.80 -5.06 -20.02
C THR A 104 14.60 -4.36 -20.63
N TYR A 105 13.97 -3.51 -19.86
CA TYR A 105 12.76 -2.80 -20.27
C TYR A 105 13.10 -1.33 -20.47
N LYS A 106 12.62 -0.76 -21.58
CA LYS A 106 12.71 0.69 -21.84
C LYS A 106 11.29 1.20 -21.99
N VAL A 107 10.87 2.00 -21.03
CA VAL A 107 9.58 2.67 -21.10
C VAL A 107 9.65 3.79 -22.13
N LYS A 108 8.66 3.87 -23.02
CA LYS A 108 8.56 4.87 -24.09
C LYS A 108 7.64 6.01 -23.72
N SER A 109 6.50 5.67 -23.16
CA SER A 109 5.48 6.63 -22.75
C SER A 109 4.86 6.19 -21.44
N ILE A 110 4.51 7.14 -20.60
CA ILE A 110 3.73 6.93 -19.37
C ILE A 110 2.76 8.06 -19.23
N THR A 111 1.50 7.72 -19.02
CA THR A 111 0.41 8.65 -18.83
C THR A 111 -0.52 8.17 -17.73
N TRP A 112 -1.19 9.09 -17.09
CA TRP A 112 -2.31 8.82 -16.20
C TRP A 112 -3.61 9.11 -16.94
N VAL A 113 -4.59 8.24 -16.78
CA VAL A 113 -5.93 8.40 -17.35
C VAL A 113 -6.91 8.70 -16.23
N CYS A 114 -7.63 9.80 -16.35
CA CYS A 114 -8.63 10.20 -15.37
C CYS A 114 -9.79 9.20 -15.34
N PRO A 115 -10.12 8.59 -14.18
CA PRO A 115 -11.23 7.65 -14.10
C PRO A 115 -12.61 8.29 -14.29
N SER A 116 -12.73 9.61 -14.12
CA SER A 116 -14.01 10.32 -14.31
C SER A 116 -14.25 10.78 -15.74
N CYS A 117 -13.25 11.40 -16.37
CA CYS A 117 -13.44 12.03 -17.69
C CYS A 117 -12.62 11.41 -18.82
N GLY A 118 -11.74 10.45 -18.51
CA GLY A 118 -10.90 9.78 -19.50
C GLY A 118 -9.76 10.64 -20.07
N CYS A 119 -9.54 11.86 -19.57
CA CYS A 119 -8.43 12.69 -20.05
C CYS A 119 -7.09 12.05 -19.74
N ILE A 120 -6.11 12.28 -20.61
CA ILE A 120 -4.77 11.71 -20.53
C ILE A 120 -3.80 12.80 -20.08
N GLN A 121 -3.07 12.56 -18.99
CA GLN A 121 -2.15 13.53 -18.42
C GLN A 121 -0.76 12.93 -18.18
N THR A 122 0.25 13.80 -18.26
CA THR A 122 1.64 13.42 -17.98
C THR A 122 1.95 13.47 -16.48
N GLU A 123 3.00 12.77 -16.05
CA GLU A 123 3.54 12.84 -14.69
C GLU A 123 3.80 14.31 -14.27
N ALA A 124 4.45 15.08 -15.13
CA ALA A 124 4.80 16.47 -14.85
C ALA A 124 3.56 17.35 -14.64
N THR A 125 2.47 17.07 -15.35
CA THR A 125 1.20 17.78 -15.17
C THR A 125 0.56 17.39 -13.86
N MET A 126 0.43 16.09 -13.58
CA MET A 126 -0.27 15.60 -12.40
C MET A 126 0.42 15.95 -11.09
N LYS A 127 1.76 15.86 -11.03
CA LYS A 127 2.52 16.21 -9.82
C LYS A 127 2.49 17.71 -9.48
N LYS A 128 2.09 18.57 -10.41
CA LYS A 128 1.90 20.02 -10.17
C LYS A 128 0.46 20.37 -9.76
N GLN A 129 -0.49 19.45 -9.91
CA GLN A 129 -1.87 19.73 -9.56
C GLN A 129 -2.04 19.89 -8.05
N PRO A 130 -2.99 20.74 -7.61
CA PRO A 130 -3.41 20.75 -6.22
C PRO A 130 -3.82 19.36 -5.75
N ALA A 131 -3.40 19.02 -4.55
CA ALA A 131 -3.73 17.72 -3.98
C ALA A 131 -4.21 17.87 -2.53
N LYS A 132 -5.02 16.93 -2.06
CA LYS A 132 -5.56 16.90 -0.70
C LYS A 132 -5.83 15.48 -0.24
N TRP A 133 -5.88 15.28 1.07
CA TRP A 133 -6.39 14.07 1.68
C TRP A 133 -7.91 14.02 1.57
N ILE A 134 -8.45 12.89 1.13
CA ILE A 134 -9.89 12.63 1.06
C ILE A 134 -10.17 11.36 1.84
N ALA A 135 -11.04 11.46 2.84
CA ALA A 135 -11.44 10.35 3.69
C ALA A 135 -12.55 9.52 3.01
N GLU A 136 -12.36 8.19 2.96
CA GLU A 136 -13.40 7.24 2.56
C GLU A 136 -14.31 6.88 3.75
N ASN A 137 -13.79 6.99 4.98
CA ASN A 137 -14.53 6.75 6.23
C ASN A 137 -14.43 7.97 7.17
N PRO A 138 -15.16 9.06 6.90
CA PRO A 138 -15.09 10.29 7.68
C PRO A 138 -15.63 10.14 9.12
N ASP A 139 -16.46 9.13 9.40
CA ASP A 139 -16.97 8.90 10.75
C ASP A 139 -15.90 8.55 11.78
N ALA A 140 -14.77 8.02 11.32
CA ALA A 140 -13.64 7.74 12.19
C ALA A 140 -12.97 9.01 12.77
N TYR A 141 -13.21 10.19 12.20
CA TYR A 141 -12.80 11.47 12.82
C TYR A 141 -13.40 11.66 14.22
N LEU A 142 -14.63 11.21 14.43
CA LEU A 142 -15.31 11.30 15.73
C LEU A 142 -14.63 10.45 16.80
N LYS A 143 -13.92 9.39 16.38
CA LYS A 143 -13.13 8.51 17.25
C LYS A 143 -11.69 8.99 17.44
N GLY A 144 -11.30 10.09 16.78
CA GLY A 144 -9.93 10.59 16.78
C GLY A 144 -8.92 9.71 16.06
N HIS A 145 -9.38 8.73 15.26
CA HIS A 145 -8.51 7.81 14.52
C HIS A 145 -8.42 8.24 13.05
N ARG A 146 -7.27 8.79 12.67
CA ARG A 146 -6.96 9.12 11.28
C ARG A 146 -6.02 8.08 10.70
N SER A 147 -6.27 7.68 9.46
CA SER A 147 -5.41 6.77 8.72
C SER A 147 -5.17 7.28 7.31
N PHE A 148 -3.97 7.05 6.78
CA PHE A 148 -3.50 7.64 5.54
C PHE A 148 -2.86 6.58 4.65
N TRP A 149 -3.14 6.64 3.37
CA TRP A 149 -2.48 5.81 2.37
C TRP A 149 -1.85 6.67 1.29
N LEU A 150 -0.59 6.39 0.98
CA LEU A 150 0.19 7.08 -0.03
C LEU A 150 1.07 6.06 -0.76
N ASN A 151 1.15 6.17 -2.09
CA ASN A 151 2.05 5.37 -2.90
C ASN A 151 3.13 6.20 -3.58
N ALA A 152 4.09 5.52 -4.22
CA ALA A 152 5.23 6.18 -4.84
C ALA A 152 4.87 7.03 -6.08
N PHE A 153 3.70 6.86 -6.70
CA PHE A 153 3.27 7.70 -7.83
C PHE A 153 3.08 9.16 -7.43
N SER A 154 2.70 9.42 -6.18
CA SER A 154 2.56 10.78 -5.64
C SER A 154 3.87 11.37 -5.14
N SER A 155 4.96 10.58 -5.07
CA SER A 155 6.25 11.03 -4.59
C SER A 155 6.92 12.00 -5.59
N PRO A 156 7.40 13.17 -5.15
CA PRO A 156 8.15 14.08 -6.02
C PRO A 156 9.55 13.55 -6.39
N TRP A 157 10.07 12.59 -5.63
CA TRP A 157 11.44 12.06 -5.81
C TRP A 157 11.49 10.78 -6.65
N THR A 158 10.35 10.12 -6.87
CA THR A 158 10.29 8.85 -7.60
C THR A 158 9.59 9.07 -8.94
N PRO A 159 10.33 9.04 -10.07
CA PRO A 159 9.70 9.10 -11.39
C PRO A 159 8.79 7.89 -11.64
N TRP A 160 7.68 8.11 -12.33
CA TRP A 160 6.77 7.04 -12.71
C TRP A 160 7.45 5.96 -13.56
N GLU A 161 8.39 6.37 -14.43
CA GLU A 161 9.20 5.44 -15.21
C GLU A 161 9.94 4.42 -14.34
N LYS A 162 10.49 4.86 -13.20
CA LYS A 162 11.19 3.97 -12.26
C LYS A 162 10.24 2.95 -11.65
N ILE A 163 9.01 3.35 -11.30
CA ILE A 163 7.99 2.47 -10.71
C ILE A 163 7.59 1.41 -11.74
N VAL A 164 7.24 1.83 -12.95
CA VAL A 164 6.84 0.94 -14.05
C VAL A 164 7.98 -0.01 -14.44
N THR A 165 9.22 0.49 -14.53
CA THR A 165 10.38 -0.36 -14.84
C THR A 165 10.57 -1.44 -13.78
N LYS A 166 10.47 -1.10 -12.50
CA LYS A 166 10.54 -2.07 -11.40
C LYS A 166 9.45 -3.12 -11.46
N PHE A 167 8.23 -2.71 -11.78
CA PHE A 167 7.11 -3.62 -12.00
C PHE A 167 7.38 -4.59 -13.17
N LEU A 168 7.86 -4.08 -14.30
CA LEU A 168 8.20 -4.90 -15.48
C LEU A 168 9.34 -5.89 -15.20
N GLU A 169 10.36 -5.45 -14.45
CA GLU A 169 11.49 -6.31 -14.05
C GLU A 169 11.08 -7.42 -13.07
N ALA A 170 10.00 -7.21 -12.33
CA ALA A 170 9.46 -8.15 -11.36
C ALA A 170 8.52 -9.20 -11.99
N GLN A 171 8.06 -8.97 -13.24
CA GLN A 171 7.12 -9.88 -13.91
C GLN A 171 7.66 -11.31 -13.99
N GLY A 172 6.82 -12.28 -13.57
CA GLY A 172 7.17 -13.70 -13.54
C GLY A 172 7.95 -14.14 -12.29
N ASP A 173 8.16 -13.24 -11.31
CA ASP A 173 8.79 -13.53 -10.03
C ASP A 173 7.90 -12.98 -8.90
N PRO A 174 7.09 -13.84 -8.24
CA PRO A 174 6.14 -13.42 -7.20
C PRO A 174 6.79 -12.66 -6.05
N GLU A 175 8.00 -13.05 -5.63
CA GLU A 175 8.70 -12.40 -4.52
C GLU A 175 9.12 -10.97 -4.89
N LYS A 176 9.55 -10.73 -6.12
CA LYS A 176 9.86 -9.38 -6.60
C LYS A 176 8.61 -8.54 -6.78
N LEU A 177 7.52 -9.13 -7.30
CA LEU A 177 6.23 -8.44 -7.42
C LEU A 177 5.71 -8.00 -6.05
N LYS A 178 5.76 -8.88 -5.05
CA LYS A 178 5.42 -8.57 -3.65
C LYS A 178 6.17 -7.33 -3.14
N VAL A 179 7.47 -7.25 -3.40
CA VAL A 179 8.26 -6.07 -3.01
C VAL A 179 7.73 -4.82 -3.71
N VAL A 180 7.42 -4.87 -5.02
CA VAL A 180 6.89 -3.73 -5.76
C VAL A 180 5.53 -3.29 -5.20
N PHE A 181 4.62 -4.22 -4.99
CA PHE A 181 3.28 -3.94 -4.45
C PHE A 181 3.38 -3.29 -3.07
N ASN A 182 4.11 -3.93 -2.14
CA ASN A 182 4.18 -3.45 -0.77
C ASN A 182 4.95 -2.12 -0.64
N THR A 183 6.08 -1.94 -1.37
CA THR A 183 6.97 -0.80 -1.12
C THR A 183 6.76 0.38 -2.07
N LEU A 184 6.31 0.16 -3.30
CA LEU A 184 6.11 1.23 -4.27
C LEU A 184 4.63 1.59 -4.44
N LEU A 185 3.76 0.58 -4.49
CA LEU A 185 2.33 0.82 -4.63
C LEU A 185 1.65 1.04 -3.27
N GLY A 186 2.28 0.62 -2.16
CA GLY A 186 1.67 0.69 -0.83
C GLY A 186 0.46 -0.23 -0.70
N GLU A 187 0.42 -1.30 -1.49
CA GLU A 187 -0.67 -2.24 -1.58
C GLU A 187 -0.31 -3.56 -0.90
N LEU A 188 -1.34 -4.23 -0.38
CA LEU A 188 -1.20 -5.53 0.23
C LEU A 188 -0.91 -6.59 -0.82
N TRP A 189 -0.01 -7.50 -0.50
CA TRP A 189 0.19 -8.68 -1.32
C TRP A 189 -0.89 -9.72 -1.01
N GLU A 190 -1.62 -10.13 -2.02
CA GLU A 190 -2.45 -11.34 -1.93
C GLU A 190 -1.58 -12.53 -2.33
N ASP A 191 -1.26 -13.38 -1.37
CA ASP A 191 -0.74 -14.70 -1.68
C ASP A 191 -1.87 -15.46 -2.36
N ARG A 192 -1.91 -15.36 -3.68
CA ARG A 192 -2.65 -16.30 -4.49
C ARG A 192 -1.82 -17.57 -4.41
N GLY A 193 -1.98 -18.33 -3.29
CA GLY A 193 -1.48 -19.68 -3.21
C GLY A 193 -1.83 -20.37 -4.54
N ASP A 194 -1.08 -21.35 -4.96
CA ASP A 194 -1.44 -22.21 -6.08
C ASP A 194 -2.90 -22.65 -5.88
N LEU A 195 -3.84 -21.78 -6.27
CA LEU A 195 -5.20 -22.19 -6.54
C LEU A 195 -5.00 -23.19 -7.67
N GLU A 196 -5.01 -24.47 -7.31
CA GLU A 196 -5.13 -25.52 -8.31
C GLU A 196 -6.23 -25.05 -9.24
N ASP A 197 -5.90 -24.96 -10.52
CA ASP A 197 -6.80 -24.52 -11.58
C ASP A 197 -8.15 -25.22 -11.33
N GLU A 198 -9.21 -24.42 -11.19
CA GLU A 198 -10.55 -24.94 -10.83
C GLU A 198 -10.95 -26.05 -11.80
N ASP A 199 -10.52 -25.95 -13.07
CA ASP A 199 -10.65 -27.01 -14.08
C ASP A 199 -9.81 -28.25 -13.76
N ALA A 200 -8.63 -28.10 -13.16
CA ALA A 200 -7.82 -29.22 -12.71
C ALA A 200 -8.44 -29.92 -11.47
N MET A 201 -9.08 -29.16 -10.58
CA MET A 201 -9.82 -29.72 -9.44
C MET A 201 -11.09 -30.44 -9.93
N LEU A 202 -11.83 -29.86 -10.87
CA LEU A 202 -13.01 -30.49 -11.46
C LEU A 202 -12.68 -31.76 -12.25
N SER A 203 -11.52 -31.81 -12.92
CA SER A 203 -11.07 -33.00 -13.65
C SER A 203 -10.68 -34.17 -12.76
N ARG A 204 -10.36 -33.92 -11.45
CA ARG A 204 -10.06 -34.93 -10.43
C ARG A 204 -11.31 -35.42 -9.69
N ARG A 205 -12.49 -34.92 -10.05
CA ARG A 205 -13.74 -35.32 -9.42
C ARG A 205 -14.06 -36.76 -9.75
N GLU A 206 -13.93 -37.65 -8.79
CA GLU A 206 -14.41 -39.05 -8.91
C GLU A 206 -15.94 -39.07 -8.87
N GLN A 207 -16.55 -39.78 -9.83
CA GLN A 207 -17.96 -40.09 -9.81
C GLN A 207 -18.13 -41.33 -8.93
N TYR A 208 -18.74 -41.15 -7.78
CA TYR A 208 -19.22 -42.29 -6.96
C TYR A 208 -20.61 -42.61 -7.43
N ASP A 209 -20.79 -43.79 -8.00
CA ASP A 209 -22.11 -44.38 -8.23
C ASP A 209 -22.70 -44.79 -6.88
N ALA A 210 -23.96 -44.40 -6.64
CA ALA A 210 -24.71 -44.70 -5.42
C ALA A 210 -25.30 -46.14 -5.47
#